data_c03653746b90380923b1108dc38e7c64
#
_entry.id   c03653746b90380923b1108dc38e7c64
#
_cell.length_a   1.000
_cell.length_b   1.000
_cell.length_c   1.000
_cell.angle_alpha   90.00
_cell.angle_beta   90.00
_cell.angle_gamma   90.00
#
_symmetry.space_group_name_H-M   'P 1'
#
loop_
_entity.id
_entity.type
_entity.pdbx_description
1 polymer ?
#
loop_
_entity_poly.entity_id
_entity_poly.type
_entity_poly.pdbx_seq_one_letter_code
_entity_poly.pdbx_strand_id
1 'polypeptide(L)'
;MPIASSPTPRPQEIAAIDLGSNSFHMVIARIVNGALQVLTRLKKRVHLADGLSDTNELSEEAMERGLACLSLFAERLQGFTPDNVCIVGTHSLRVATNVEEFLRRAKSIIPYPIEIISGQEEARLIFMGVEHTQPEKGRKLVIDIGGGSTELVIGEKFEPILIESRRMGCVSFARHYFPNETISPENFNRAYLAACLKLESTATLFKKQVWDVAMGASGTIKAAHAVIIEMGDRDGIITRERLEKIKQLALKHKTFRSLEIPGLSSDRKQVFVPGLAILIAVFDSLEIKELRLSDGALREGVLYEMEGRFRHQDIRQRTALSLAEHYNIDREQAKRVLKTMEELYYQWRQQNPKQANPQLESILIWAVMLHEVGLSINHSGMHRHSAYILQNTNLPGFSQEQQLLLATLVRHHRRAIKYDEIPKFNLFKRKQFMPLIQILRLSILLNNQRQSTTTPSSMRIETDEGHWTLFLPAQYLAHNALMLLDLEKESRYWEEVPGWKLTICAENEP
;
A
#
# COMPACT_ATOMS: atom_id res chain seq x y z
N MET A 1 43.78 32.20 4.50
CA MET A 1 43.28 30.88 4.03
C MET A 1 41.78 30.96 3.87
N PRO A 2 41.21 30.75 2.70
CA PRO A 2 39.75 30.74 2.56
C PRO A 2 39.21 29.44 3.18
N ILE A 3 38.24 29.60 4.07
CA ILE A 3 37.46 28.51 4.67
C ILE A 3 36.70 27.85 3.53
N ALA A 4 37.07 26.60 3.21
CA ALA A 4 36.32 25.79 2.27
C ALA A 4 34.92 25.59 2.85
N SER A 5 33.94 26.27 2.27
CA SER A 5 32.52 26.03 2.52
C SER A 5 32.21 24.59 2.11
N SER A 6 31.87 23.73 3.07
CA SER A 6 31.30 22.42 2.80
C SER A 6 30.15 22.62 1.83
N PRO A 7 30.02 21.84 0.74
CA PRO A 7 28.91 21.96 -0.17
C PRO A 7 27.63 21.70 0.63
N THR A 8 26.77 22.71 0.69
CA THR A 8 25.40 22.54 1.20
C THR A 8 24.77 21.34 0.45
N PRO A 9 24.29 20.33 1.15
CA PRO A 9 23.67 19.18 0.49
C PRO A 9 22.57 19.70 -0.44
N ARG A 10 22.60 19.30 -1.71
CA ARG A 10 21.56 19.67 -2.68
C ARG A 10 20.23 19.24 -2.10
N PRO A 11 19.19 20.11 -2.12
CA PRO A 11 17.88 19.74 -1.64
C PRO A 11 17.40 18.49 -2.36
N GLN A 12 16.92 17.52 -1.61
CA GLN A 12 16.46 16.24 -2.17
C GLN A 12 15.11 16.44 -2.87
N GLU A 13 15.05 16.07 -4.13
CA GLU A 13 13.80 16.07 -4.91
C GLU A 13 13.16 14.68 -4.87
N ILE A 14 11.85 14.63 -4.66
CA ILE A 14 11.03 13.43 -4.60
C ILE A 14 9.84 13.56 -5.53
N ALA A 15 9.35 12.43 -6.04
CA ALA A 15 8.21 12.37 -6.92
C ALA A 15 7.19 11.32 -6.44
N ALA A 16 5.93 11.73 -6.35
CA ALA A 16 4.80 10.84 -6.10
C ALA A 16 3.92 10.75 -7.34
N ILE A 17 3.58 9.52 -7.74
CA ILE A 17 2.71 9.24 -8.88
C ILE A 17 1.53 8.40 -8.41
N ASP A 18 0.32 8.85 -8.72
CA ASP A 18 -0.95 8.19 -8.47
C ASP A 18 -1.54 7.71 -9.80
N LEU A 19 -1.67 6.41 -9.96
CA LEU A 19 -2.31 5.77 -11.12
C LEU A 19 -3.77 5.48 -10.79
N GLY A 20 -4.57 6.55 -10.86
CA GLY A 20 -6.00 6.50 -10.54
C GLY A 20 -6.87 5.98 -11.69
N SER A 21 -8.11 5.63 -11.37
CA SER A 21 -9.09 5.07 -12.32
C SER A 21 -9.45 6.00 -13.49
N ASN A 22 -9.52 7.30 -13.25
CA ASN A 22 -9.86 8.29 -14.27
C ASN A 22 -8.65 9.05 -14.80
N SER A 23 -7.68 9.35 -13.95
CA SER A 23 -6.52 10.18 -14.28
C SER A 23 -5.30 9.70 -13.57
N PHE A 24 -4.14 9.81 -14.23
CA PHE A 24 -2.84 9.66 -13.61
C PHE A 24 -2.32 11.04 -13.20
N HIS A 25 -1.71 11.08 -12.06
CA HIS A 25 -1.19 12.31 -11.48
C HIS A 25 0.26 12.14 -11.05
N MET A 26 1.09 13.14 -11.29
CA MET A 26 2.45 13.20 -10.78
C MET A 26 2.67 14.54 -10.06
N VAL A 27 3.31 14.48 -8.91
CA VAL A 27 3.78 15.65 -8.17
C VAL A 27 5.26 15.47 -7.90
N ILE A 28 6.06 16.50 -8.25
CA ILE A 28 7.46 16.59 -7.89
C ILE A 28 7.58 17.64 -6.79
N ALA A 29 8.24 17.30 -5.71
CA ALA A 29 8.49 18.20 -4.59
C ALA A 29 9.96 18.15 -4.18
N ARG A 30 10.42 19.21 -3.52
CA ARG A 30 11.74 19.34 -2.93
C ARG A 30 11.60 19.39 -1.41
N ILE A 31 12.47 18.67 -0.71
CA ILE A 31 12.54 18.75 0.74
C ILE A 31 13.54 19.86 1.12
N VAL A 32 13.04 20.91 1.76
CA VAL A 32 13.85 22.04 2.24
C VAL A 32 13.61 22.23 3.73
N ASN A 33 14.62 22.03 4.55
CA ASN A 33 14.52 22.14 6.01
C ASN A 33 13.36 21.32 6.61
N GLY A 34 13.04 20.17 5.99
CA GLY A 34 11.97 19.30 6.42
C GLY A 34 10.55 19.74 6.03
N ALA A 35 10.41 20.73 5.15
CA ALA A 35 9.16 21.11 4.53
C ALA A 35 9.14 20.69 3.06
N LEU A 36 7.97 20.26 2.59
CA LEU A 36 7.77 19.91 1.18
C LEU A 36 7.44 21.16 0.37
N GLN A 37 8.29 21.47 -0.60
CA GLN A 37 8.05 22.50 -1.59
C GLN A 37 7.66 21.85 -2.92
N VAL A 38 6.40 21.99 -3.32
CA VAL A 38 5.92 21.46 -4.61
C VAL A 38 6.52 22.27 -5.76
N LEU A 39 7.19 21.57 -6.67
CA LEU A 39 7.83 22.15 -7.86
C LEU A 39 6.95 21.99 -9.10
N THR A 40 6.33 20.84 -9.27
CA THR A 40 5.57 20.50 -10.48
C THR A 40 4.38 19.63 -10.14
N ARG A 41 3.24 19.90 -10.79
CA ARG A 41 2.06 19.04 -10.78
C ARG A 41 1.65 18.73 -12.20
N LEU A 42 1.55 17.46 -12.53
CA LEU A 42 1.06 16.98 -13.83
C LEU A 42 -0.17 16.10 -13.61
N LYS A 43 -1.17 16.32 -14.45
CA LYS A 43 -2.39 15.51 -14.47
C LYS A 43 -2.69 15.13 -15.91
N LYS A 44 -2.89 13.83 -16.17
CA LYS A 44 -3.32 13.32 -17.48
C LYS A 44 -4.53 12.43 -17.28
N ARG A 45 -5.54 12.60 -18.15
CA ARG A 45 -6.66 11.69 -18.20
C ARG A 45 -6.27 10.45 -18.97
N VAL A 46 -6.51 9.34 -18.35
CA VAL A 46 -6.20 8.02 -18.90
C VAL A 46 -7.48 7.20 -19.10
N HIS A 47 -8.52 7.48 -18.29
CA HIS A 47 -9.78 6.74 -18.34
C HIS A 47 -9.57 5.23 -18.27
N LEU A 48 -8.73 4.81 -17.28
CA LEU A 48 -8.35 3.41 -17.14
C LEU A 48 -9.55 2.54 -16.79
N ALA A 49 -10.43 3.05 -15.92
CA ALA A 49 -11.64 2.33 -15.50
C ALA A 49 -12.66 2.12 -16.64
N ASP A 50 -12.66 2.98 -17.65
CA ASP A 50 -13.56 2.83 -18.80
C ASP A 50 -13.21 1.60 -19.63
N GLY A 51 -11.96 1.12 -19.54
CA GLY A 51 -11.49 -0.09 -20.21
C GLY A 51 -11.64 -1.38 -19.39
N LEU A 52 -12.17 -1.33 -18.17
CA LEU A 52 -12.44 -2.55 -17.40
C LEU A 52 -13.71 -3.23 -17.92
N SER A 53 -13.61 -4.51 -18.26
CA SER A 53 -14.75 -5.36 -18.59
C SER A 53 -15.58 -5.71 -17.33
N ASP A 54 -16.70 -6.42 -17.51
CA ASP A 54 -17.47 -6.93 -16.37
C ASP A 54 -16.75 -8.03 -15.60
N THR A 55 -15.74 -8.67 -16.22
CA THR A 55 -14.82 -9.63 -15.61
C THR A 55 -13.56 -8.96 -15.03
N ASN A 56 -13.53 -7.62 -14.97
CA ASN A 56 -12.39 -6.80 -14.55
C ASN A 56 -11.12 -6.98 -15.41
N GLU A 57 -11.25 -7.26 -16.68
CA GLU A 57 -10.13 -7.29 -17.61
C GLU A 57 -9.92 -5.91 -18.22
N LEU A 58 -8.70 -5.37 -18.19
CA LEU A 58 -8.35 -4.11 -18.84
C LEU A 58 -8.23 -4.32 -20.35
N SER A 59 -8.91 -3.47 -21.13
CA SER A 59 -8.80 -3.49 -22.59
C SER A 59 -7.42 -3.00 -23.03
N GLU A 60 -7.02 -3.44 -24.23
CA GLU A 60 -5.74 -3.05 -24.84
C GLU A 60 -5.64 -1.53 -24.98
N GLU A 61 -6.70 -0.87 -25.43
CA GLU A 61 -6.72 0.59 -25.61
C GLU A 61 -6.56 1.35 -24.28
N ALA A 62 -7.10 0.81 -23.19
CA ALA A 62 -6.93 1.41 -21.87
C ALA A 62 -5.49 1.25 -21.36
N MET A 63 -4.90 0.08 -21.58
CA MET A 63 -3.49 -0.16 -21.27
C MET A 63 -2.58 0.78 -22.06
N GLU A 64 -2.80 0.92 -23.36
CA GLU A 64 -2.00 1.82 -24.22
C GLU A 64 -2.10 3.28 -23.76
N ARG A 65 -3.29 3.76 -23.38
CA ARG A 65 -3.43 5.13 -22.83
C ARG A 65 -2.64 5.30 -21.53
N GLY A 66 -2.66 4.28 -20.67
CA GLY A 66 -1.91 4.27 -19.41
C GLY A 66 -0.39 4.29 -19.67
N LEU A 67 0.08 3.45 -20.56
CA LEU A 67 1.49 3.34 -20.92
C LEU A 67 2.03 4.62 -21.60
N ALA A 68 1.25 5.22 -22.49
CA ALA A 68 1.57 6.50 -23.09
C ALA A 68 1.70 7.63 -22.06
N CYS A 69 0.84 7.63 -21.04
CA CYS A 69 0.94 8.57 -19.94
C CYS A 69 2.20 8.34 -19.10
N LEU A 70 2.54 7.08 -18.80
CA LEU A 70 3.76 6.74 -18.08
C LEU A 70 5.03 7.16 -18.84
N SER A 71 5.04 7.06 -20.17
CA SER A 71 6.15 7.57 -20.99
C SER A 71 6.38 9.06 -20.79
N LEU A 72 5.31 9.87 -20.78
CA LEU A 72 5.43 11.31 -20.51
C LEU A 72 5.93 11.61 -19.08
N PHE A 73 5.56 10.76 -18.11
CA PHE A 73 6.05 10.92 -16.74
C PHE A 73 7.52 10.50 -16.62
N ALA A 74 7.94 9.45 -17.30
CA ALA A 74 9.33 8.99 -17.31
C ALA A 74 10.31 10.07 -17.82
N GLU A 75 9.89 10.86 -18.81
CA GLU A 75 10.69 12.00 -19.29
C GLU A 75 10.97 13.04 -18.18
N ARG A 76 10.03 13.26 -17.28
CA ARG A 76 10.15 14.21 -16.16
C ARG A 76 10.93 13.67 -14.97
N LEU A 77 11.11 12.35 -14.92
CA LEU A 77 11.82 11.67 -13.83
C LEU A 77 13.28 11.34 -14.16
N GLN A 78 13.79 11.85 -15.28
CA GLN A 78 15.20 11.67 -15.64
C GLN A 78 16.11 12.24 -14.54
N GLY A 79 17.03 11.40 -14.07
CA GLY A 79 17.97 11.76 -12.98
C GLY A 79 17.47 11.48 -11.56
N PHE A 80 16.22 11.05 -11.37
CA PHE A 80 15.76 10.60 -10.06
C PHE A 80 16.31 9.20 -9.73
N THR A 81 16.66 8.99 -8.46
CA THR A 81 16.99 7.66 -7.96
C THR A 81 15.72 6.88 -7.60
N PRO A 82 15.73 5.55 -7.60
CA PRO A 82 14.55 4.74 -7.25
C PRO A 82 13.93 5.09 -5.89
N ASP A 83 14.75 5.41 -4.89
CA ASP A 83 14.27 5.76 -3.54
C ASP A 83 13.52 7.10 -3.50
N ASN A 84 13.71 7.94 -4.52
CA ASN A 84 13.09 9.27 -4.61
C ASN A 84 11.81 9.28 -5.44
N VAL A 85 11.35 8.13 -5.94
CA VAL A 85 10.12 8.01 -6.74
C VAL A 85 9.22 6.96 -6.14
N CYS A 86 7.98 7.32 -5.86
CA CYS A 86 6.94 6.40 -5.42
C CYS A 86 5.77 6.43 -6.40
N ILE A 87 5.43 5.28 -6.99
CA ILE A 87 4.31 5.10 -7.90
C ILE A 87 3.31 4.17 -7.27
N VAL A 88 2.10 4.65 -7.01
CA VAL A 88 1.02 3.86 -6.43
C VAL A 88 -0.09 3.61 -7.46
N GLY A 89 -0.51 2.36 -7.58
CA GLY A 89 -1.67 1.95 -8.35
C GLY A 89 -2.87 1.74 -7.44
N THR A 90 -4.01 2.31 -7.80
CA THR A 90 -5.21 2.29 -6.98
C THR A 90 -6.31 1.36 -7.55
N HIS A 91 -7.57 1.68 -7.38
CA HIS A 91 -8.72 0.79 -7.61
C HIS A 91 -8.67 0.02 -8.93
N SER A 92 -8.50 0.67 -10.10
CA SER A 92 -8.57 -0.02 -11.39
C SER A 92 -7.47 -1.05 -11.59
N LEU A 93 -6.23 -0.73 -11.18
CA LEU A 93 -5.12 -1.69 -11.23
C LEU A 93 -5.27 -2.79 -10.16
N ARG A 94 -5.87 -2.45 -9.01
CA ARG A 94 -6.11 -3.42 -7.93
C ARG A 94 -7.14 -4.50 -8.30
N VAL A 95 -8.16 -4.16 -9.08
CA VAL A 95 -9.21 -5.11 -9.48
C VAL A 95 -8.94 -5.80 -10.82
N ALA A 96 -8.02 -5.27 -11.63
CA ALA A 96 -7.75 -5.80 -12.96
C ALA A 96 -7.16 -7.21 -12.92
N THR A 97 -7.80 -8.16 -13.60
CA THR A 97 -7.39 -9.57 -13.65
C THR A 97 -6.13 -9.78 -14.49
N ASN A 98 -5.87 -8.89 -15.44
CA ASN A 98 -4.71 -8.88 -16.33
C ASN A 98 -3.69 -7.79 -16.00
N VAL A 99 -3.64 -7.34 -14.76
CA VAL A 99 -2.74 -6.25 -14.30
C VAL A 99 -1.26 -6.58 -14.50
N GLU A 100 -0.87 -7.86 -14.43
CA GLU A 100 0.50 -8.29 -14.64
C GLU A 100 1.04 -7.90 -16.01
N GLU A 101 0.21 -7.96 -17.05
CA GLU A 101 0.58 -7.55 -18.40
C GLU A 101 0.83 -6.04 -18.47
N PHE A 102 -0.04 -5.23 -17.86
CA PHE A 102 0.17 -3.79 -17.76
C PHE A 102 1.49 -3.46 -17.03
N LEU A 103 1.75 -4.09 -15.88
CA LEU A 103 2.96 -3.86 -15.09
C LEU A 103 4.22 -4.31 -15.84
N ARG A 104 4.15 -5.43 -16.54
CA ARG A 104 5.26 -5.94 -17.37
C ARG A 104 5.65 -4.94 -18.46
N ARG A 105 4.66 -4.36 -19.14
CA ARG A 105 4.87 -3.35 -20.21
C ARG A 105 5.31 -2.02 -19.61
N ALA A 106 4.74 -1.59 -18.52
CA ALA A 106 5.12 -0.36 -17.83
C ALA A 106 6.59 -0.37 -17.39
N LYS A 107 7.13 -1.52 -16.99
CA LYS A 107 8.53 -1.67 -16.56
C LYS A 107 9.56 -1.33 -17.65
N SER A 108 9.22 -1.48 -18.92
CA SER A 108 10.09 -1.08 -20.05
C SER A 108 10.05 0.42 -20.33
N ILE A 109 9.03 1.13 -19.81
CA ILE A 109 8.79 2.55 -20.05
C ILE A 109 9.28 3.41 -18.87
N ILE A 110 8.93 2.99 -17.66
CA ILE A 110 9.28 3.71 -16.43
C ILE A 110 10.09 2.78 -15.51
N PRO A 111 11.36 3.14 -15.17
CA PRO A 111 12.27 2.22 -14.47
C PRO A 111 12.03 2.16 -12.94
N TYR A 112 10.87 2.62 -12.48
CA TYR A 112 10.48 2.64 -11.08
C TYR A 112 9.37 1.61 -10.81
N PRO A 113 9.36 0.96 -9.64
CA PRO A 113 8.32 0.01 -9.29
C PRO A 113 6.94 0.68 -9.16
N ILE A 114 5.90 0.02 -9.66
CA ILE A 114 4.51 0.42 -9.44
C ILE A 114 3.96 -0.46 -8.31
N GLU A 115 3.63 0.16 -7.19
CA GLU A 115 3.09 -0.50 -6.01
C GLU A 115 1.56 -0.45 -6.01
N ILE A 116 0.89 -1.59 -6.11
CA ILE A 116 -0.57 -1.63 -6.00
C ILE A 116 -0.93 -1.64 -4.51
N ILE A 117 -1.61 -0.58 -4.06
CA ILE A 117 -1.98 -0.41 -2.65
C ILE A 117 -3.40 -0.90 -2.39
N SER A 118 -3.67 -1.35 -1.15
CA SER A 118 -5.02 -1.70 -0.71
C SER A 118 -5.90 -0.45 -0.61
N GLY A 119 -7.23 -0.63 -0.60
CA GLY A 119 -8.13 0.52 -0.41
C GLY A 119 -7.98 1.18 0.96
N GLN A 120 -7.62 0.40 1.98
CA GLN A 120 -7.36 0.95 3.31
C GLN A 120 -6.06 1.74 3.36
N GLU A 121 -5.02 1.29 2.66
CA GLU A 121 -3.76 2.04 2.53
C GLU A 121 -3.95 3.32 1.71
N GLU A 122 -4.74 3.25 0.63
CA GLU A 122 -5.15 4.43 -0.13
C GLU A 122 -5.84 5.45 0.77
N ALA A 123 -6.81 5.02 1.59
CA ALA A 123 -7.53 5.86 2.54
C ALA A 123 -6.60 6.46 3.61
N ARG A 124 -5.67 5.66 4.15
CA ARG A 124 -4.65 6.14 5.11
C ARG A 124 -3.78 7.24 4.52
N LEU A 125 -3.28 7.04 3.31
CA LEU A 125 -2.45 8.03 2.62
C LEU A 125 -3.24 9.31 2.30
N ILE A 126 -4.51 9.20 1.90
CA ILE A 126 -5.38 10.35 1.71
C ILE A 126 -5.53 11.13 3.01
N PHE A 127 -5.80 10.45 4.12
CA PHE A 127 -5.89 11.09 5.44
C PHE A 127 -4.60 11.81 5.81
N MET A 128 -3.44 11.20 5.60
CA MET A 128 -2.12 11.83 5.79
C MET A 128 -1.98 13.10 4.97
N GLY A 129 -2.36 13.05 3.69
CA GLY A 129 -2.32 14.21 2.80
C GLY A 129 -3.23 15.35 3.25
N VAL A 130 -4.43 15.03 3.73
CA VAL A 130 -5.36 16.02 4.31
C VAL A 130 -4.80 16.60 5.60
N GLU A 131 -4.34 15.77 6.53
CA GLU A 131 -3.84 16.20 7.84
C GLU A 131 -2.63 17.14 7.72
N HIS A 132 -1.73 16.89 6.75
CA HIS A 132 -0.56 17.75 6.52
C HIS A 132 -0.89 19.08 5.82
N THR A 133 -1.98 19.15 5.08
CA THR A 133 -2.29 20.32 4.25
C THR A 133 -3.40 21.19 4.82
N GLN A 134 -4.13 20.73 5.82
CA GLN A 134 -5.26 21.44 6.40
C GLN A 134 -4.97 21.91 7.82
N PRO A 135 -5.17 23.21 8.13
CA PRO A 135 -4.84 23.78 9.42
C PRO A 135 -5.84 23.45 10.54
N GLU A 136 -7.00 22.91 10.19
CA GLU A 136 -8.04 22.57 11.16
C GLU A 136 -7.53 21.59 12.21
N LYS A 137 -7.82 21.87 13.47
CA LYS A 137 -7.47 21.01 14.61
C LYS A 137 -8.65 20.10 14.97
N GLY A 138 -8.33 19.03 15.72
CA GLY A 138 -9.32 18.08 16.19
C GLY A 138 -9.46 16.86 15.29
N ARG A 139 -10.44 16.06 15.59
CA ARG A 139 -10.73 14.81 14.86
C ARG A 139 -11.41 15.12 13.54
N LYS A 140 -10.86 14.59 12.47
CA LYS A 140 -11.35 14.82 11.11
C LYS A 140 -12.06 13.58 10.56
N LEU A 141 -13.21 13.79 9.91
CA LEU A 141 -13.78 12.86 8.95
C LEU A 141 -13.27 13.25 7.56
N VAL A 142 -12.54 12.38 6.89
CA VAL A 142 -12.05 12.59 5.51
C VAL A 142 -12.82 11.70 4.54
N ILE A 143 -13.26 12.28 3.42
CA ILE A 143 -14.03 11.62 2.36
C ILE A 143 -13.33 11.86 1.05
N ASP A 144 -13.04 10.78 0.32
CA ASP A 144 -12.51 10.83 -1.05
C ASP A 144 -13.41 10.01 -1.97
N ILE A 145 -13.99 10.65 -2.98
CA ILE A 145 -14.80 9.97 -3.99
C ILE A 145 -13.98 9.87 -5.27
N GLY A 146 -13.34 8.71 -5.44
CA GLY A 146 -12.55 8.37 -6.60
C GLY A 146 -13.37 7.89 -7.80
N GLY A 147 -12.69 7.38 -8.82
CA GLY A 147 -13.34 6.82 -10.02
C GLY A 147 -14.01 5.48 -9.77
N GLY A 148 -13.38 4.58 -9.00
CA GLY A 148 -13.87 3.23 -8.75
C GLY A 148 -14.21 2.93 -7.29
N SER A 149 -13.65 3.69 -6.35
CA SER A 149 -13.87 3.54 -4.91
C SER A 149 -14.16 4.86 -4.23
N THR A 150 -14.62 4.77 -2.98
CA THR A 150 -14.78 5.90 -2.05
C THR A 150 -14.12 5.50 -0.74
N GLU A 151 -13.21 6.33 -0.30
CA GLU A 151 -12.46 6.19 0.93
C GLU A 151 -13.06 7.10 2.01
N LEU A 152 -13.20 6.55 3.23
CA LEU A 152 -13.74 7.22 4.40
C LEU A 152 -12.78 6.98 5.57
N VAL A 153 -12.33 8.05 6.23
CA VAL A 153 -11.41 7.96 7.35
C VAL A 153 -11.83 8.89 8.47
N ILE A 154 -11.86 8.39 9.69
CA ILE A 154 -11.87 9.21 10.89
C ILE A 154 -10.50 9.09 11.54
N GLY A 155 -9.87 10.21 11.86
CA GLY A 155 -8.58 10.23 12.52
C GLY A 155 -8.26 11.56 13.18
N GLU A 156 -7.16 11.59 13.94
CA GLU A 156 -6.67 12.76 14.65
C GLU A 156 -5.15 12.74 14.71
N LYS A 157 -4.48 13.89 14.52
CA LYS A 157 -3.02 14.02 14.70
C LYS A 157 -2.21 12.98 13.93
N PHE A 158 -2.50 12.81 12.65
CA PHE A 158 -1.88 11.84 11.74
C PHE A 158 -2.17 10.36 12.03
N GLU A 159 -2.97 10.06 13.06
CA GLU A 159 -3.37 8.69 13.40
C GLU A 159 -4.80 8.42 12.93
N PRO A 160 -4.99 7.54 11.95
CA PRO A 160 -6.32 7.10 11.56
C PRO A 160 -6.90 6.20 12.65
N ILE A 161 -8.15 6.47 13.02
CA ILE A 161 -8.90 5.72 14.05
C ILE A 161 -9.81 4.69 13.40
N LEU A 162 -10.46 5.07 12.31
CA LEU A 162 -11.37 4.22 11.56
C LEU A 162 -11.17 4.45 10.07
N ILE A 163 -10.92 3.39 9.31
CA ILE A 163 -10.65 3.43 7.87
C ILE A 163 -11.62 2.51 7.16
N GLU A 164 -12.26 3.02 6.11
CA GLU A 164 -13.10 2.23 5.20
C GLU A 164 -12.85 2.61 3.75
N SER A 165 -12.82 1.61 2.89
CA SER A 165 -12.81 1.77 1.43
C SER A 165 -13.96 0.98 0.83
N ARG A 166 -14.83 1.66 0.07
CA ARG A 166 -16.02 1.06 -0.52
C ARG A 166 -15.92 1.08 -2.04
N ARG A 167 -16.27 -0.04 -2.68
CA ARG A 167 -16.33 -0.15 -4.15
C ARG A 167 -17.51 0.64 -4.69
N MET A 168 -17.42 1.95 -4.66
CA MET A 168 -18.36 2.91 -5.22
C MET A 168 -17.59 4.15 -5.64
N GLY A 169 -17.51 4.42 -6.94
CA GLY A 169 -16.81 5.55 -7.51
C GLY A 169 -17.59 6.17 -8.64
N CYS A 170 -17.25 7.41 -9.00
CA CYS A 170 -18.02 8.17 -9.98
C CYS A 170 -18.01 7.56 -11.39
N VAL A 171 -16.92 6.88 -11.79
CA VAL A 171 -16.83 6.20 -13.11
C VAL A 171 -17.62 4.90 -13.09
N SER A 172 -17.43 4.06 -12.07
CA SER A 172 -18.16 2.80 -11.95
C SER A 172 -19.67 3.02 -11.84
N PHE A 173 -20.10 4.06 -11.11
CA PHE A 173 -21.52 4.42 -11.00
C PHE A 173 -22.09 5.00 -12.30
N ALA A 174 -21.32 5.78 -13.05
CA ALA A 174 -21.71 6.25 -14.37
C ALA A 174 -22.11 5.07 -15.27
N ARG A 175 -21.24 4.06 -15.34
CA ARG A 175 -21.43 2.87 -16.17
C ARG A 175 -22.64 2.04 -15.74
N HIS A 176 -22.83 1.80 -14.44
CA HIS A 176 -23.85 0.86 -13.95
C HIS A 176 -25.24 1.48 -13.82
N TYR A 177 -25.34 2.76 -13.47
CA TYR A 177 -26.62 3.38 -13.10
C TYR A 177 -27.11 4.43 -14.10
N PHE A 178 -26.28 4.84 -15.06
CA PHE A 178 -26.65 5.84 -16.06
C PHE A 178 -26.45 5.32 -17.49
N PRO A 179 -27.23 4.30 -17.89
CA PRO A 179 -27.11 3.71 -19.23
C PRO A 179 -27.31 4.80 -20.30
N ASN A 180 -26.54 4.72 -21.39
CA ASN A 180 -26.53 5.68 -22.48
C ASN A 180 -26.30 7.14 -22.01
N GLU A 181 -25.56 7.33 -20.92
CA GLU A 181 -25.29 8.63 -20.30
C GLU A 181 -26.58 9.40 -19.88
N THR A 182 -27.69 8.69 -19.69
CA THR A 182 -29.02 9.30 -19.44
C THR A 182 -29.15 9.77 -18.00
N ILE A 183 -29.42 11.06 -17.82
CA ILE A 183 -29.76 11.67 -16.54
C ILE A 183 -31.29 11.64 -16.37
N SER A 184 -31.77 10.93 -15.37
CA SER A 184 -33.18 10.93 -14.97
C SER A 184 -33.30 10.80 -13.44
N PRO A 185 -34.45 11.23 -12.87
CA PRO A 185 -34.72 11.02 -11.44
C PRO A 185 -34.59 9.56 -11.03
N GLU A 186 -35.02 8.62 -11.88
CA GLU A 186 -35.00 7.18 -11.63
C GLU A 186 -33.55 6.67 -11.57
N ASN A 187 -32.71 7.03 -12.56
CA ASN A 187 -31.31 6.62 -12.62
C ASN A 187 -30.52 7.21 -11.44
N PHE A 188 -30.77 8.48 -11.12
CA PHE A 188 -30.15 9.13 -9.96
C PHE A 188 -30.54 8.42 -8.65
N ASN A 189 -31.84 8.14 -8.47
CA ASN A 189 -32.32 7.47 -7.27
C ASN A 189 -31.76 6.04 -7.13
N ARG A 190 -31.67 5.28 -8.24
CA ARG A 190 -31.03 3.96 -8.24
C ARG A 190 -29.57 4.04 -7.82
N ALA A 191 -28.80 5.01 -8.34
CA ALA A 191 -27.41 5.24 -7.94
C ALA A 191 -27.31 5.62 -6.46
N TYR A 192 -28.14 6.55 -5.99
CA TYR A 192 -28.21 6.96 -4.60
C TYR A 192 -28.51 5.78 -3.65
N LEU A 193 -29.55 5.01 -3.92
CA LEU A 193 -29.91 3.85 -3.10
C LEU A 193 -28.81 2.78 -3.08
N ALA A 194 -28.17 2.54 -4.22
CA ALA A 194 -27.04 1.61 -4.29
C ALA A 194 -25.84 2.09 -3.46
N ALA A 195 -25.59 3.39 -3.40
CA ALA A 195 -24.55 3.95 -2.54
C ALA A 195 -24.94 3.82 -1.05
N CYS A 196 -26.18 4.13 -0.67
CA CYS A 196 -26.67 3.94 0.69
C CYS A 196 -26.51 2.49 1.16
N LEU A 197 -26.89 1.52 0.33
CA LEU A 197 -26.75 0.10 0.63
C LEU A 197 -25.28 -0.29 0.89
N LYS A 198 -24.36 0.22 0.07
CA LYS A 198 -22.92 -0.02 0.26
C LYS A 198 -22.35 0.65 1.50
N LEU A 199 -22.99 1.70 2.01
CA LEU A 199 -22.58 2.46 3.19
C LEU A 199 -23.21 1.93 4.50
N GLU A 200 -24.20 1.06 4.46
CA GLU A 200 -24.97 0.65 5.64
C GLU A 200 -24.09 0.18 6.81
N SER A 201 -23.21 -0.77 6.55
CA SER A 201 -22.27 -1.27 7.57
C SER A 201 -21.27 -0.20 8.03
N THR A 202 -20.79 0.64 7.11
CA THR A 202 -19.87 1.74 7.39
C THR A 202 -20.56 2.78 8.26
N ALA A 203 -21.78 3.20 7.93
CA ALA A 203 -22.53 4.19 8.68
C ALA A 203 -22.72 3.78 10.13
N THR A 204 -23.00 2.50 10.39
CA THR A 204 -23.15 1.96 11.74
C THR A 204 -21.86 2.10 12.57
N LEU A 205 -20.69 1.94 11.95
CA LEU A 205 -19.40 2.10 12.63
C LEU A 205 -19.04 3.57 12.82
N PHE A 206 -19.23 4.40 11.78
CA PHE A 206 -18.85 5.81 11.78
C PHE A 206 -19.72 6.65 12.70
N LYS A 207 -21.03 6.40 12.77
CA LYS A 207 -21.94 7.11 13.71
C LYS A 207 -21.61 6.92 15.20
N LYS A 208 -20.86 5.88 15.53
CA LYS A 208 -20.36 5.66 16.91
C LYS A 208 -19.17 6.57 17.26
N GLN A 209 -18.59 7.21 16.24
CA GLN A 209 -17.45 8.10 16.39
C GLN A 209 -17.91 9.56 16.32
N VAL A 210 -17.18 10.43 16.98
CA VAL A 210 -17.38 11.89 16.92
C VAL A 210 -16.23 12.48 16.11
N TRP A 211 -16.53 13.46 15.28
CA TRP A 211 -15.54 14.28 14.56
C TRP A 211 -15.90 15.75 14.69
N ASP A 212 -14.87 16.60 14.65
CA ASP A 212 -15.01 18.05 14.76
C ASP A 212 -15.23 18.71 13.42
N VAL A 213 -14.59 18.16 12.35
CA VAL A 213 -14.67 18.70 11.00
C VAL A 213 -14.72 17.58 9.98
N ALA A 214 -15.52 17.75 8.92
CA ALA A 214 -15.53 16.87 7.75
C ALA A 214 -14.81 17.55 6.58
N MET A 215 -13.88 16.82 5.97
CA MET A 215 -13.04 17.27 4.85
C MET A 215 -13.28 16.36 3.65
N GLY A 216 -13.35 16.95 2.48
CA GLY A 216 -13.53 16.19 1.24
C GLY A 216 -12.41 16.42 0.27
N ALA A 217 -11.92 15.34 -0.34
CA ALA A 217 -10.85 15.37 -1.34
C ALA A 217 -11.34 14.91 -2.71
N SER A 218 -10.45 14.95 -3.70
CA SER A 218 -10.68 14.50 -5.08
C SER A 218 -11.68 15.27 -5.93
N GLY A 219 -11.90 14.76 -7.11
CA GLY A 219 -12.50 15.53 -8.16
C GLY A 219 -14.01 15.75 -8.07
N THR A 220 -14.74 14.83 -7.44
CA THR A 220 -16.18 14.98 -7.23
C THR A 220 -16.46 16.12 -6.24
N ILE A 221 -15.72 16.11 -5.13
CA ILE A 221 -15.84 17.16 -4.10
C ILE A 221 -15.43 18.53 -4.66
N LYS A 222 -14.29 18.58 -5.38
CA LYS A 222 -13.83 19.82 -6.05
C LYS A 222 -14.86 20.38 -7.03
N ALA A 223 -15.52 19.51 -7.79
CA ALA A 223 -16.56 19.94 -8.73
C ALA A 223 -17.80 20.47 -8.00
N ALA A 224 -18.26 19.80 -6.94
CA ALA A 224 -19.38 20.28 -6.14
C ALA A 224 -19.08 21.65 -5.49
N HIS A 225 -17.88 21.78 -4.92
CA HIS A 225 -17.40 23.05 -4.36
C HIS A 225 -17.40 24.18 -5.39
N ALA A 226 -16.84 23.94 -6.59
CA ALA A 226 -16.78 24.96 -7.66
C ALA A 226 -18.19 25.40 -8.10
N VAL A 227 -19.13 24.46 -8.21
CA VAL A 227 -20.52 24.79 -8.53
C VAL A 227 -21.16 25.63 -7.43
N ILE A 228 -20.92 25.31 -6.15
CA ILE A 228 -21.45 26.07 -5.00
C ILE A 228 -20.95 27.51 -5.03
N ILE A 229 -19.67 27.73 -5.30
CA ILE A 229 -19.10 29.08 -5.43
C ILE A 229 -19.79 29.87 -6.55
N GLU A 230 -19.98 29.28 -7.71
CA GLU A 230 -20.65 29.92 -8.86
C GLU A 230 -22.16 30.13 -8.63
N MET A 231 -22.78 29.37 -7.73
CA MET A 231 -24.15 29.63 -7.28
C MET A 231 -24.26 30.82 -6.33
N GLY A 232 -23.14 31.45 -5.94
CA GLY A 232 -23.08 32.63 -5.08
C GLY A 232 -22.75 32.33 -3.60
N ASP A 233 -22.59 31.13 -3.21
CA ASP A 233 -22.22 30.70 -1.85
C ASP A 233 -20.68 30.77 -1.67
N ARG A 234 -20.15 31.97 -1.43
CA ARG A 234 -18.70 32.29 -1.44
C ARG A 234 -17.89 31.57 -0.37
N ASP A 235 -18.50 31.00 0.65
CA ASP A 235 -17.83 30.22 1.70
C ASP A 235 -17.37 28.86 1.21
N GLY A 236 -17.93 28.36 0.07
CA GLY A 236 -17.59 27.07 -0.52
C GLY A 236 -17.94 25.84 0.34
N ILE A 237 -18.62 26.03 1.47
CA ILE A 237 -19.02 24.94 2.35
C ILE A 237 -20.06 24.07 1.66
N ILE A 238 -19.84 22.79 1.60
CA ILE A 238 -20.78 21.82 1.04
C ILE A 238 -21.75 21.40 2.14
N THR A 239 -23.05 21.65 1.91
CA THR A 239 -24.12 21.23 2.82
C THR A 239 -25.13 20.37 2.08
N ARG A 240 -25.92 19.58 2.82
CA ARG A 240 -26.95 18.73 2.21
C ARG A 240 -27.96 19.54 1.38
N GLU A 241 -28.32 20.74 1.85
CA GLU A 241 -29.24 21.62 1.13
C GLU A 241 -28.63 22.11 -0.22
N ARG A 242 -27.34 22.52 -0.20
CA ARG A 242 -26.65 22.96 -1.41
C ARG A 242 -26.49 21.81 -2.41
N LEU A 243 -26.21 20.61 -1.93
CA LEU A 243 -26.18 19.42 -2.79
C LEU A 243 -27.55 19.11 -3.44
N GLU A 244 -28.65 19.33 -2.73
CA GLU A 244 -29.99 19.15 -3.31
C GLU A 244 -30.26 20.18 -4.40
N LYS A 245 -29.84 21.46 -4.22
CA LYS A 245 -29.92 22.47 -5.27
C LYS A 245 -29.13 22.07 -6.52
N ILE A 246 -27.89 21.55 -6.35
CA ILE A 246 -27.07 21.05 -7.47
C ILE A 246 -27.77 19.88 -8.18
N LYS A 247 -28.33 18.91 -7.42
CA LYS A 247 -29.09 17.81 -7.97
C LYS A 247 -30.27 18.29 -8.83
N GLN A 248 -31.04 19.27 -8.35
CA GLN A 248 -32.16 19.84 -9.11
C GLN A 248 -31.69 20.53 -10.40
N LEU A 249 -30.52 21.19 -10.38
CA LEU A 249 -29.92 21.75 -11.60
C LEU A 249 -29.51 20.63 -12.57
N ALA A 250 -28.86 19.57 -12.08
CA ALA A 250 -28.43 18.46 -12.90
C ALA A 250 -29.58 17.71 -13.56
N LEU A 251 -30.70 17.51 -12.85
CA LEU A 251 -31.89 16.81 -13.34
C LEU A 251 -32.67 17.58 -14.43
N LYS A 252 -32.36 18.85 -14.68
CA LYS A 252 -32.91 19.60 -15.84
C LYS A 252 -32.30 19.15 -17.17
N HIS A 253 -31.19 18.45 -17.14
CA HIS A 253 -30.48 17.94 -18.32
C HIS A 253 -30.77 16.47 -18.55
N LYS A 254 -30.81 16.03 -19.82
CA LYS A 254 -31.16 14.64 -20.18
C LYS A 254 -29.96 13.70 -20.28
N THR A 255 -28.77 14.26 -20.55
CA THR A 255 -27.56 13.45 -20.75
C THR A 255 -26.34 14.16 -20.17
N PHE A 256 -25.27 13.41 -19.91
CA PHE A 256 -24.00 14.01 -19.47
C PHE A 256 -23.44 15.02 -20.47
N ARG A 257 -23.63 14.80 -21.77
CA ARG A 257 -23.14 15.73 -22.81
C ARG A 257 -23.88 17.07 -22.76
N SER A 258 -25.18 17.05 -22.49
CA SER A 258 -26.00 18.26 -22.38
C SER A 258 -25.86 18.98 -21.03
N LEU A 259 -25.07 18.45 -20.10
CA LEU A 259 -24.94 19.00 -18.76
C LEU A 259 -24.18 20.33 -18.78
N GLU A 260 -24.90 21.43 -18.49
CA GLU A 260 -24.35 22.77 -18.38
C GLU A 260 -24.74 23.36 -17.03
N ILE A 261 -23.80 23.31 -16.09
CA ILE A 261 -23.94 23.86 -14.75
C ILE A 261 -22.79 24.84 -14.54
N PRO A 262 -23.05 26.09 -14.14
CA PRO A 262 -22.02 27.06 -13.81
C PRO A 262 -21.03 26.47 -12.79
N GLY A 263 -19.73 26.69 -13.01
CA GLY A 263 -18.67 26.12 -12.16
C GLY A 263 -18.30 24.66 -12.46
N LEU A 264 -19.10 23.94 -13.26
CA LEU A 264 -18.76 22.57 -13.65
C LEU A 264 -17.88 22.57 -14.89
N SER A 265 -16.64 22.13 -14.75
CA SER A 265 -15.73 21.98 -15.89
C SER A 265 -16.17 20.89 -16.86
N SER A 266 -15.94 21.11 -18.15
CA SER A 266 -16.33 20.16 -19.23
C SER A 266 -15.83 18.74 -19.01
N ASP A 267 -14.69 18.65 -18.38
CA ASP A 267 -14.02 17.39 -18.08
C ASP A 267 -14.68 16.55 -16.96
N ARG A 268 -15.61 17.13 -16.25
CA ARG A 268 -16.32 16.43 -15.17
C ARG A 268 -17.73 16.01 -15.55
N LYS A 269 -18.26 16.46 -16.67
CA LYS A 269 -19.65 16.21 -17.08
C LYS A 269 -20.02 14.73 -17.01
N GLN A 270 -19.15 13.83 -17.48
CA GLN A 270 -19.43 12.38 -17.53
C GLN A 270 -19.53 11.70 -16.17
N VAL A 271 -18.86 12.24 -15.14
CA VAL A 271 -18.72 11.59 -13.83
C VAL A 271 -19.34 12.40 -12.69
N PHE A 272 -19.82 13.62 -12.98
CA PHE A 272 -20.29 14.51 -11.93
C PHE A 272 -21.60 14.04 -11.28
N VAL A 273 -22.62 13.73 -12.09
CA VAL A 273 -23.94 13.32 -11.59
C VAL A 273 -23.86 11.99 -10.81
N PRO A 274 -23.16 10.95 -11.30
CA PRO A 274 -22.92 9.74 -10.52
C PRO A 274 -22.16 10.01 -9.21
N GLY A 275 -21.12 10.85 -9.25
CA GLY A 275 -20.38 11.24 -8.06
C GLY A 275 -21.22 12.04 -7.06
N LEU A 276 -22.11 12.91 -7.55
CA LEU A 276 -23.07 13.64 -6.72
C LEU A 276 -24.05 12.71 -6.00
N ALA A 277 -24.53 11.65 -6.67
CA ALA A 277 -25.40 10.66 -6.04
C ALA A 277 -24.68 9.93 -4.90
N ILE A 278 -23.39 9.57 -5.08
CA ILE A 278 -22.55 9.01 -4.02
C ILE A 278 -22.37 10.02 -2.88
N LEU A 279 -22.03 11.27 -3.19
CA LEU A 279 -21.80 12.30 -2.18
C LEU A 279 -23.02 12.56 -1.32
N ILE A 280 -24.21 12.63 -1.94
CA ILE A 280 -25.47 12.79 -1.21
C ILE A 280 -25.73 11.58 -0.30
N ALA A 281 -25.49 10.36 -0.79
CA ALA A 281 -25.64 9.15 -0.01
C ALA A 281 -24.68 9.13 1.21
N VAL A 282 -23.44 9.61 1.05
CA VAL A 282 -22.49 9.75 2.15
C VAL A 282 -22.99 10.76 3.19
N PHE A 283 -23.49 11.92 2.74
CA PHE A 283 -24.07 12.93 3.63
C PHE A 283 -25.22 12.37 4.46
N ASP A 284 -26.18 11.72 3.80
CA ASP A 284 -27.37 11.18 4.45
C ASP A 284 -27.03 9.99 5.37
N SER A 285 -26.11 9.11 4.91
CA SER A 285 -25.72 7.92 5.69
C SER A 285 -24.91 8.25 6.94
N LEU A 286 -24.06 9.29 6.90
CA LEU A 286 -23.20 9.69 8.01
C LEU A 286 -23.72 10.91 8.78
N GLU A 287 -24.84 11.50 8.36
CA GLU A 287 -25.47 12.70 8.96
C GLU A 287 -24.52 13.90 8.99
N ILE A 288 -23.80 14.11 7.86
CA ILE A 288 -22.84 15.20 7.74
C ILE A 288 -23.59 16.54 7.62
N LYS A 289 -23.21 17.50 8.45
CA LYS A 289 -23.77 18.85 8.40
C LYS A 289 -23.06 19.71 7.37
N GLU A 290 -21.75 19.73 7.44
CA GLU A 290 -20.86 20.55 6.62
C GLU A 290 -19.65 19.74 6.16
N LEU A 291 -19.25 19.92 4.91
CA LEU A 291 -18.04 19.34 4.35
C LEU A 291 -17.20 20.46 3.71
N ARG A 292 -15.94 20.54 4.06
CA ARG A 292 -14.98 21.48 3.52
C ARG A 292 -14.07 20.81 2.48
N LEU A 293 -13.66 21.57 1.48
CA LEU A 293 -12.73 21.08 0.48
C LEU A 293 -11.32 20.99 1.08
N SER A 294 -10.64 19.87 0.84
CA SER A 294 -9.22 19.69 1.10
C SER A 294 -8.40 19.86 -0.19
N ASP A 295 -7.27 20.56 -0.09
CA ASP A 295 -6.27 20.63 -1.16
C ASP A 295 -5.35 19.43 -1.17
N GLY A 296 -5.17 18.76 -0.02
CA GLY A 296 -4.43 17.53 0.13
C GLY A 296 -5.29 16.29 -0.22
N ALA A 297 -4.65 15.31 -0.81
CA ALA A 297 -5.23 14.03 -1.18
C ALA A 297 -4.13 12.94 -1.20
N LEU A 298 -4.35 11.82 -1.92
CA LEU A 298 -3.43 10.69 -2.00
C LEU A 298 -1.98 11.08 -2.29
N ARG A 299 -1.74 11.95 -3.26
CA ARG A 299 -0.39 12.34 -3.70
C ARG A 299 0.40 13.07 -2.63
N GLU A 300 -0.24 13.99 -1.95
CA GLU A 300 0.34 14.72 -0.83
C GLU A 300 0.67 13.74 0.29
N GLY A 301 -0.21 12.79 0.58
CA GLY A 301 0.04 11.71 1.54
C GLY A 301 1.24 10.84 1.18
N VAL A 302 1.38 10.46 -0.09
CA VAL A 302 2.54 9.71 -0.58
C VAL A 302 3.83 10.52 -0.42
N LEU A 303 3.84 11.82 -0.75
CA LEU A 303 5.01 12.68 -0.57
C LEU A 303 5.42 12.78 0.91
N TYR A 304 4.47 12.98 1.81
CA TYR A 304 4.75 13.04 3.25
C TYR A 304 5.20 11.68 3.83
N GLU A 305 4.64 10.58 3.32
CA GLU A 305 5.11 9.24 3.66
C GLU A 305 6.57 9.03 3.23
N MET A 306 6.95 9.47 2.02
CA MET A 306 8.33 9.41 1.54
C MET A 306 9.25 10.28 2.42
N GLU A 307 8.84 11.50 2.74
CA GLU A 307 9.60 12.40 3.62
C GLU A 307 9.80 11.77 5.00
N GLY A 308 8.77 11.16 5.57
CA GLY A 308 8.84 10.43 6.84
C GLY A 308 9.83 9.27 6.81
N ARG A 309 9.91 8.51 5.71
CA ARG A 309 10.89 7.42 5.54
C ARG A 309 12.33 7.94 5.59
N PHE A 310 12.61 9.09 5.01
CA PHE A 310 13.94 9.72 5.09
C PHE A 310 14.32 10.18 6.51
N ARG A 311 13.34 10.42 7.37
CA ARG A 311 13.54 10.76 8.78
C ARG A 311 13.58 9.55 9.72
N HIS A 312 13.68 8.33 9.21
CA HIS A 312 13.64 7.08 9.98
C HIS A 312 12.33 6.84 10.76
N GLN A 313 11.20 7.34 10.27
CA GLN A 313 9.88 7.10 10.83
C GLN A 313 9.05 6.19 9.91
N ASP A 314 9.57 5.00 9.59
CA ASP A 314 8.87 4.05 8.72
C ASP A 314 7.59 3.54 9.41
N ILE A 315 6.44 3.86 8.83
CA ILE A 315 5.12 3.41 9.31
C ILE A 315 5.05 1.88 9.40
N ARG A 316 5.74 1.14 8.52
CA ARG A 316 5.74 -0.33 8.50
C ARG A 316 6.36 -0.92 9.75
N GLN A 317 7.43 -0.30 10.28
CA GLN A 317 8.01 -0.69 11.55
C GLN A 317 7.01 -0.53 12.70
N ARG A 318 6.27 0.58 12.73
CA ARG A 318 5.24 0.84 13.73
C ARG A 318 4.07 -0.17 13.59
N THR A 319 3.67 -0.48 12.38
CA THR A 319 2.66 -1.51 12.07
C THR A 319 3.11 -2.89 12.58
N ALA A 320 4.36 -3.30 12.32
CA ALA A 320 4.88 -4.58 12.78
C ALA A 320 4.96 -4.66 14.31
N LEU A 321 5.39 -3.58 14.97
CA LEU A 321 5.42 -3.49 16.44
C LEU A 321 4.02 -3.57 17.06
N SER A 322 3.05 -2.84 16.50
CA SER A 322 1.65 -2.86 16.95
C SER A 322 1.01 -4.25 16.82
N LEU A 323 1.27 -4.94 15.69
CA LEU A 323 0.82 -6.31 15.50
C LEU A 323 1.48 -7.29 16.48
N ALA A 324 2.79 -7.16 16.70
CA ALA A 324 3.50 -7.98 17.67
C ALA A 324 2.91 -7.82 19.09
N GLU A 325 2.48 -6.62 19.45
CA GLU A 325 1.82 -6.34 20.71
C GLU A 325 0.38 -6.91 20.75
N HIS A 326 -0.39 -6.68 19.71
CA HIS A 326 -1.78 -7.18 19.61
C HIS A 326 -1.88 -8.70 19.73
N TYR A 327 -0.93 -9.43 19.12
CA TYR A 327 -0.87 -10.90 19.17
C TYR A 327 0.00 -11.46 20.30
N ASN A 328 0.44 -10.63 21.26
CA ASN A 328 1.26 -11.01 22.41
C ASN A 328 2.48 -11.86 22.03
N ILE A 329 3.24 -11.43 21.03
CA ILE A 329 4.43 -12.15 20.57
C ILE A 329 5.52 -12.11 21.65
N ASP A 330 6.22 -13.23 21.82
CA ASP A 330 7.43 -13.31 22.65
C ASP A 330 8.55 -12.43 22.05
N ARG A 331 8.63 -11.19 22.56
CA ARG A 331 9.60 -10.20 22.08
C ARG A 331 11.05 -10.64 22.30
N GLU A 332 11.32 -11.37 23.37
CA GLU A 332 12.68 -11.87 23.64
C GLU A 332 13.07 -12.97 22.67
N GLN A 333 12.14 -13.86 22.32
CA GLN A 333 12.36 -14.82 21.25
C GLN A 333 12.56 -14.13 19.90
N ALA A 334 11.73 -13.16 19.56
CA ALA A 334 11.88 -12.41 18.31
C ALA A 334 13.26 -11.71 18.23
N LYS A 335 13.77 -11.14 19.32
CA LYS A 335 15.11 -10.54 19.38
C LYS A 335 16.23 -11.57 19.16
N ARG A 336 16.12 -12.76 19.76
CA ARG A 336 17.12 -13.85 19.55
C ARG A 336 17.15 -14.28 18.08
N VAL A 337 15.99 -14.52 17.50
CA VAL A 337 15.87 -14.89 16.09
C VAL A 337 16.38 -13.77 15.19
N LEU A 338 16.09 -12.49 15.53
CA LEU A 338 16.55 -11.34 14.79
C LEU A 338 18.09 -11.26 14.76
N LYS A 339 18.75 -11.43 15.91
CA LYS A 339 20.21 -11.43 16.01
C LYS A 339 20.84 -12.49 15.09
N THR A 340 20.31 -13.72 15.12
CA THR A 340 20.79 -14.82 14.27
C THR A 340 20.52 -14.52 12.79
N MET A 341 19.37 -13.94 12.47
CA MET A 341 19.00 -13.56 11.10
C MET A 341 19.94 -12.47 10.56
N GLU A 342 20.25 -11.44 11.36
CA GLU A 342 21.17 -10.37 10.98
C GLU A 342 22.55 -10.91 10.65
N GLU A 343 23.07 -11.84 11.45
CA GLU A 343 24.36 -12.48 11.24
C GLU A 343 24.39 -13.31 9.95
N LEU A 344 23.38 -14.17 9.73
CA LEU A 344 23.27 -14.99 8.52
C LEU A 344 23.03 -14.12 7.28
N TYR A 345 22.17 -13.11 7.36
CA TYR A 345 21.90 -12.18 6.26
C TYR A 345 23.13 -11.35 5.90
N TYR A 346 23.90 -10.88 6.89
CA TYR A 346 25.15 -10.16 6.66
C TYR A 346 26.14 -11.02 5.86
N GLN A 347 26.38 -12.27 6.28
CA GLN A 347 27.28 -13.20 5.59
C GLN A 347 26.80 -13.51 4.17
N TRP A 348 25.50 -13.77 4.00
CA TRP A 348 24.90 -14.02 2.69
C TRP A 348 25.07 -12.80 1.76
N ARG A 349 24.80 -11.60 2.27
CA ARG A 349 24.90 -10.35 1.50
C ARG A 349 26.33 -10.09 1.01
N GLN A 350 27.35 -10.39 1.81
CA GLN A 350 28.75 -10.26 1.41
C GLN A 350 29.09 -11.16 0.22
N GLN A 351 28.54 -12.37 0.18
CA GLN A 351 28.74 -13.32 -0.90
C GLN A 351 27.85 -13.03 -2.13
N ASN A 352 26.71 -12.36 -1.93
CA ASN A 352 25.69 -12.12 -2.95
C ASN A 352 25.30 -10.65 -3.09
N PRO A 353 26.23 -9.70 -3.29
CA PRO A 353 25.93 -8.26 -3.24
C PRO A 353 24.95 -7.79 -4.31
N LYS A 354 24.88 -8.47 -5.46
CA LYS A 354 23.95 -8.14 -6.55
C LYS A 354 22.50 -8.56 -6.26
N GLN A 355 22.28 -9.44 -5.31
CA GLN A 355 20.95 -9.93 -4.92
C GLN A 355 20.41 -9.23 -3.68
N ALA A 356 21.29 -8.61 -2.89
CA ALA A 356 20.92 -7.86 -1.70
C ALA A 356 20.03 -6.65 -2.06
N ASN A 357 18.96 -6.47 -1.29
CA ASN A 357 18.00 -5.40 -1.49
C ASN A 357 17.50 -4.93 -0.10
N PRO A 358 17.68 -3.64 0.26
CA PRO A 358 17.27 -3.12 1.56
C PRO A 358 15.77 -3.30 1.87
N GLN A 359 14.92 -3.24 0.84
CA GLN A 359 13.49 -3.46 1.00
C GLN A 359 13.17 -4.91 1.39
N LEU A 360 13.88 -5.87 0.79
CA LEU A 360 13.76 -7.28 1.15
C LEU A 360 14.32 -7.58 2.54
N GLU A 361 15.40 -6.92 2.94
CA GLU A 361 15.96 -7.00 4.29
C GLU A 361 14.93 -6.55 5.33
N SER A 362 14.26 -5.41 5.09
CA SER A 362 13.19 -4.93 5.95
C SER A 362 12.04 -5.92 6.06
N ILE A 363 11.60 -6.52 4.95
CA ILE A 363 10.52 -7.55 4.96
C ILE A 363 10.95 -8.78 5.75
N LEU A 364 12.22 -9.18 5.67
CA LEU A 364 12.76 -10.30 6.44
C LEU A 364 12.75 -9.99 7.95
N ILE A 365 13.14 -8.77 8.35
CA ILE A 365 13.07 -8.32 9.75
C ILE A 365 11.63 -8.41 10.27
N TRP A 366 10.65 -7.94 9.51
CA TRP A 366 9.24 -8.04 9.92
C TRP A 366 8.75 -9.47 9.93
N ALA A 367 9.23 -10.34 9.03
CA ALA A 367 8.93 -11.77 9.06
C ALA A 367 9.43 -12.43 10.35
N VAL A 368 10.65 -12.08 10.80
CA VAL A 368 11.19 -12.52 12.09
C VAL A 368 10.31 -12.04 13.25
N MET A 369 9.89 -10.78 13.25
CA MET A 369 9.06 -10.23 14.32
C MET A 369 7.67 -10.87 14.40
N LEU A 370 7.10 -11.27 13.26
CA LEU A 370 5.69 -11.64 13.15
C LEU A 370 5.45 -13.12 12.85
N HIS A 371 6.50 -13.98 12.80
CA HIS A 371 6.34 -15.38 12.43
C HIS A 371 5.46 -16.19 13.39
N GLU A 372 5.31 -15.75 14.62
CA GLU A 372 4.54 -16.43 15.67
C GLU A 372 3.11 -15.88 15.88
N VAL A 373 2.62 -14.90 15.11
CA VAL A 373 1.26 -14.34 15.29
C VAL A 373 0.16 -15.41 15.25
N GLY A 374 0.38 -16.50 14.55
CA GLY A 374 -0.55 -17.62 14.45
C GLY A 374 -0.63 -18.52 15.68
N LEU A 375 0.25 -18.32 16.68
CA LEU A 375 0.13 -19.01 17.99
C LEU A 375 -1.16 -18.64 18.70
N SER A 376 -1.69 -17.44 18.44
CA SER A 376 -2.99 -16.99 18.93
C SER A 376 -4.16 -17.86 18.48
N ILE A 377 -3.99 -18.61 17.38
CA ILE A 377 -5.00 -19.56 16.88
C ILE A 377 -4.67 -20.98 17.38
N ASN A 378 -3.49 -21.52 17.02
CA ASN A 378 -3.07 -22.85 17.43
C ASN A 378 -1.57 -23.07 17.14
N HIS A 379 -0.88 -23.81 18.01
CA HIS A 379 0.51 -24.24 17.76
C HIS A 379 0.63 -25.17 16.55
N SER A 380 -0.35 -26.09 16.39
CA SER A 380 -0.39 -26.97 15.22
C SER A 380 -0.69 -26.16 13.97
N GLY A 381 0.23 -26.16 13.01
CA GLY A 381 0.08 -25.35 11.79
C GLY A 381 0.30 -23.86 11.97
N MET A 382 0.94 -23.41 13.05
CA MET A 382 1.24 -21.99 13.35
C MET A 382 1.70 -21.20 12.13
N HIS A 383 2.65 -21.72 11.33
CA HIS A 383 3.14 -21.05 10.12
C HIS A 383 2.05 -20.77 9.09
N ARG A 384 1.02 -21.63 8.99
CA ARG A 384 -0.16 -21.40 8.13
C ARG A 384 -1.07 -20.34 8.72
N HIS A 385 -1.31 -20.41 10.01
CA HIS A 385 -2.14 -19.42 10.72
C HIS A 385 -1.48 -18.04 10.69
N SER A 386 -0.17 -17.96 10.92
CA SER A 386 0.59 -16.70 10.82
C SER A 386 0.51 -16.09 9.42
N ALA A 387 0.73 -16.90 8.39
CA ALA A 387 0.63 -16.44 7.01
C ALA A 387 -0.79 -15.93 6.67
N TYR A 388 -1.83 -16.67 7.10
CA TYR A 388 -3.22 -16.26 6.89
C TYR A 388 -3.53 -14.93 7.58
N ILE A 389 -3.13 -14.76 8.83
CA ILE A 389 -3.29 -13.49 9.56
C ILE A 389 -2.61 -12.36 8.80
N LEU A 390 -1.33 -12.50 8.46
CA LEU A 390 -0.56 -11.47 7.79
C LEU A 390 -1.09 -11.12 6.39
N GLN A 391 -1.65 -12.10 5.68
CA GLN A 391 -2.24 -11.87 4.36
C GLN A 391 -3.58 -11.15 4.42
N ASN A 392 -4.37 -11.32 5.50
CA ASN A 392 -5.74 -10.84 5.61
C ASN A 392 -5.94 -9.70 6.62
N THR A 393 -4.90 -9.33 7.36
CA THR A 393 -4.92 -8.18 8.26
C THR A 393 -4.53 -6.91 7.50
N ASN A 394 -5.10 -5.77 7.89
CA ASN A 394 -4.64 -4.48 7.37
C ASN A 394 -3.23 -4.18 7.88
N LEU A 395 -2.31 -3.93 6.95
CA LEU A 395 -0.91 -3.62 7.23
C LEU A 395 -0.57 -2.21 6.69
N PRO A 396 -0.82 -1.13 7.46
CA PRO A 396 -0.48 0.22 7.06
C PRO A 396 0.98 0.36 6.62
N GLY A 397 1.21 1.01 5.49
CA GLY A 397 2.53 1.20 4.91
C GLY A 397 2.99 0.07 3.97
N PHE A 398 2.29 -1.07 3.94
CA PHE A 398 2.64 -2.18 3.05
C PHE A 398 1.85 -2.12 1.75
N SER A 399 2.53 -2.30 0.61
CA SER A 399 1.84 -2.63 -0.64
C SER A 399 1.33 -4.07 -0.63
N GLN A 400 0.43 -4.40 -1.55
CA GLN A 400 -0.12 -5.76 -1.62
C GLN A 400 0.96 -6.83 -1.84
N GLU A 401 1.95 -6.55 -2.70
CA GLU A 401 3.04 -7.50 -2.93
C GLU A 401 4.00 -7.62 -1.74
N GLN A 402 4.27 -6.53 -1.03
CA GLN A 402 5.07 -6.58 0.21
C GLN A 402 4.36 -7.40 1.28
N GLN A 403 3.05 -7.20 1.46
CA GLN A 403 2.23 -7.99 2.37
C GLN A 403 2.19 -9.47 1.99
N LEU A 404 2.01 -9.77 0.70
CA LEU A 404 2.02 -11.14 0.19
C LEU A 404 3.40 -11.80 0.37
N LEU A 405 4.50 -11.08 0.14
CA LEU A 405 5.84 -11.61 0.36
C LEU A 405 6.11 -11.88 1.84
N LEU A 406 5.74 -10.96 2.73
CA LEU A 406 5.83 -11.14 4.18
C LEU A 406 5.08 -12.42 4.61
N ALA A 407 3.83 -12.59 4.16
CA ALA A 407 3.04 -13.78 4.42
C ALA A 407 3.68 -15.05 3.84
N THR A 408 4.30 -14.96 2.66
CA THR A 408 5.00 -16.08 2.01
C THR A 408 6.24 -16.51 2.80
N LEU A 409 7.08 -15.57 3.23
CA LEU A 409 8.23 -15.89 4.07
C LEU A 409 7.79 -16.62 5.35
N VAL A 410 6.78 -16.09 6.01
CA VAL A 410 6.22 -16.68 7.24
C VAL A 410 5.51 -18.01 6.96
N ARG A 411 4.87 -18.20 5.80
CA ARG A 411 4.25 -19.48 5.41
C ARG A 411 5.27 -20.62 5.31
N HIS A 412 6.48 -20.30 4.85
CA HIS A 412 7.50 -21.28 4.53
C HIS A 412 8.67 -21.35 5.53
N HIS A 413 8.55 -20.70 6.69
CA HIS A 413 9.63 -20.67 7.69
C HIS A 413 9.87 -22.00 8.43
N ARG A 414 8.99 -23.00 8.28
CA ARG A 414 9.10 -24.32 8.91
C ARG A 414 8.32 -25.39 8.13
N ARG A 415 8.64 -26.66 8.40
CA ARG A 415 8.03 -27.83 7.73
C ARG A 415 8.40 -27.90 6.24
N ALA A 416 7.75 -28.81 5.50
CA ALA A 416 7.93 -28.99 4.07
C ALA A 416 7.66 -27.69 3.30
N ILE A 417 8.48 -27.40 2.31
CA ILE A 417 8.37 -26.22 1.47
C ILE A 417 7.59 -26.60 0.22
N LYS A 418 6.38 -26.10 0.13
CA LYS A 418 5.56 -26.30 -1.06
C LYS A 418 5.96 -25.31 -2.16
N TYR A 419 7.00 -25.65 -2.90
CA TYR A 419 7.63 -24.80 -3.88
C TYR A 419 6.65 -24.26 -4.95
N ASP A 420 5.70 -25.10 -5.38
CA ASP A 420 4.70 -24.73 -6.39
C ASP A 420 3.60 -23.79 -5.85
N GLU A 421 3.42 -23.74 -4.51
CA GLU A 421 2.50 -22.79 -3.88
C GLU A 421 3.11 -21.41 -3.66
N ILE A 422 4.41 -21.20 -3.95
CA ILE A 422 5.07 -19.90 -3.81
C ILE A 422 4.60 -18.97 -4.93
N PRO A 423 3.97 -17.81 -4.61
CA PRO A 423 3.43 -16.89 -5.58
C PRO A 423 4.51 -16.32 -6.52
N LYS A 424 4.09 -15.86 -7.68
CA LYS A 424 4.90 -15.00 -8.53
C LYS A 424 4.75 -13.55 -8.06
N PHE A 425 5.85 -12.81 -8.07
CA PHE A 425 5.90 -11.40 -7.70
C PHE A 425 6.38 -10.57 -8.89
N ASN A 426 5.82 -9.37 -9.04
CA ASN A 426 6.25 -8.43 -10.08
C ASN A 426 7.42 -7.56 -9.61
N LEU A 427 7.38 -7.16 -8.33
CA LEU A 427 8.41 -6.31 -7.72
C LEU A 427 9.65 -7.10 -7.31
N PHE A 428 9.50 -8.37 -6.91
CA PHE A 428 10.55 -9.16 -6.32
C PHE A 428 10.90 -10.37 -7.18
N LYS A 429 12.15 -10.47 -7.62
CA LYS A 429 12.63 -11.64 -8.38
C LYS A 429 12.79 -12.84 -7.46
N ARG A 430 12.38 -14.02 -7.91
CA ARG A 430 12.44 -15.27 -7.14
C ARG A 430 13.84 -15.52 -6.54
N LYS A 431 14.89 -15.35 -7.32
CA LYS A 431 16.27 -15.49 -6.87
C LYS A 431 16.72 -14.52 -5.75
N GLN A 432 15.99 -13.43 -5.54
CA GLN A 432 16.30 -12.46 -4.48
C GLN A 432 15.60 -12.79 -3.16
N PHE A 433 14.38 -13.34 -3.18
CA PHE A 433 13.63 -13.60 -1.94
C PHE A 433 13.71 -15.07 -1.47
N MET A 434 14.03 -16.02 -2.36
CA MET A 434 14.19 -17.41 -1.95
C MET A 434 15.27 -17.61 -0.88
N PRO A 435 16.45 -16.94 -0.95
CA PRO A 435 17.44 -17.00 0.13
C PRO A 435 16.92 -16.46 1.47
N LEU A 436 15.95 -15.53 1.46
CA LEU A 436 15.36 -15.01 2.69
C LEU A 436 14.54 -16.09 3.44
N ILE A 437 13.88 -16.99 2.69
CA ILE A 437 13.22 -18.15 3.29
C ILE A 437 14.27 -19.04 3.97
N GLN A 438 15.40 -19.29 3.32
CA GLN A 438 16.50 -20.09 3.86
C GLN A 438 17.06 -19.49 5.15
N ILE A 439 17.35 -18.18 5.13
CA ILE A 439 17.83 -17.43 6.30
C ILE A 439 16.82 -17.48 7.44
N LEU A 440 15.54 -17.19 7.16
CA LEU A 440 14.49 -17.20 8.18
C LEU A 440 14.34 -18.58 8.83
N ARG A 441 14.36 -19.66 8.04
CA ARG A 441 14.28 -21.04 8.52
C ARG A 441 15.42 -21.37 9.47
N LEU A 442 16.66 -21.13 9.04
CA LEU A 442 17.84 -21.37 9.88
C LEU A 442 17.82 -20.53 11.14
N SER A 443 17.46 -19.25 11.06
CA SER A 443 17.40 -18.35 12.21
C SER A 443 16.40 -18.82 13.26
N ILE A 444 15.23 -19.28 12.83
CA ILE A 444 14.20 -19.78 13.75
C ILE A 444 14.62 -21.14 14.32
N LEU A 445 15.16 -22.03 13.50
CA LEU A 445 15.59 -23.36 13.91
C LEU A 445 16.66 -23.30 14.99
N LEU A 446 17.71 -22.49 14.78
CA LEU A 446 18.83 -22.32 15.72
C LEU A 446 18.40 -21.67 17.05
N ASN A 447 17.22 -21.03 17.10
CA ASN A 447 16.66 -20.46 18.32
C ASN A 447 15.43 -21.22 18.86
N ASN A 448 15.22 -22.46 18.41
CA ASN A 448 14.02 -23.25 18.75
C ASN A 448 13.92 -23.59 20.27
N GLN A 449 15.04 -23.61 20.98
CA GLN A 449 15.08 -23.88 22.42
C GLN A 449 14.70 -22.67 23.29
N ARG A 450 14.50 -21.48 22.70
CA ARG A 450 14.08 -20.23 23.39
C ARG A 450 14.97 -19.78 24.55
N GLN A 451 16.27 -20.13 24.53
CA GLN A 451 17.25 -19.78 25.56
C GLN A 451 18.49 -19.15 24.93
N SER A 452 18.99 -18.07 25.53
CA SER A 452 20.16 -17.34 25.01
C SER A 452 21.46 -18.17 25.07
N THR A 453 21.55 -19.14 25.96
CA THR A 453 22.72 -19.99 26.17
C THR A 453 22.83 -21.15 25.17
N THR A 454 21.81 -21.36 24.33
CA THR A 454 21.75 -22.48 23.39
C THR A 454 22.02 -22.08 21.94
N THR A 455 22.24 -20.80 21.67
CA THR A 455 22.67 -20.35 20.35
C THR A 455 24.16 -20.60 20.18
N PRO A 456 24.65 -21.04 19.00
CA PRO A 456 26.08 -21.25 18.77
C PRO A 456 26.88 -19.98 19.06
N SER A 457 28.08 -20.12 19.65
CA SER A 457 29.00 -19.00 19.92
C SER A 457 29.51 -18.34 18.65
N SER A 458 29.65 -19.13 17.58
CA SER A 458 29.99 -18.70 16.22
C SER A 458 29.23 -19.53 15.20
N MET A 459 28.94 -18.93 14.05
CA MET A 459 28.37 -19.62 12.90
C MET A 459 28.87 -18.98 11.61
N ARG A 460 29.08 -19.81 10.60
CA ARG A 460 29.50 -19.35 9.28
C ARG A 460 28.69 -20.05 8.22
N ILE A 461 28.34 -19.33 7.16
CA ILE A 461 27.68 -19.90 5.99
C ILE A 461 28.52 -19.65 4.73
N GLU A 462 28.51 -20.63 3.87
CA GLU A 462 28.94 -20.51 2.48
C GLU A 462 27.75 -20.81 1.57
N THR A 463 27.55 -19.99 0.54
CA THR A 463 26.34 -20.06 -0.27
C THR A 463 26.70 -20.06 -1.75
N ASP A 464 26.14 -21.02 -2.50
CA ASP A 464 26.25 -21.14 -3.95
C ASP A 464 24.90 -21.53 -4.54
N GLU A 465 24.21 -20.58 -5.18
CA GLU A 465 22.93 -20.72 -5.92
C GLU A 465 21.84 -21.60 -5.26
N GLY A 466 21.76 -21.63 -3.93
CA GLY A 466 20.78 -22.46 -3.20
C GLY A 466 21.43 -23.65 -2.49
N HIS A 467 22.68 -23.98 -2.78
CA HIS A 467 23.48 -24.89 -1.98
C HIS A 467 24.17 -24.11 -0.85
N TRP A 468 23.84 -24.44 0.36
CA TRP A 468 24.38 -23.76 1.54
C TRP A 468 25.13 -24.75 2.42
N THR A 469 26.27 -24.33 2.91
CA THR A 469 27.02 -25.04 3.94
C THR A 469 26.98 -24.20 5.21
N LEU A 470 26.43 -24.78 6.28
CA LEU A 470 26.38 -24.17 7.60
C LEU A 470 27.49 -24.79 8.45
N PHE A 471 28.43 -23.97 8.91
CA PHE A 471 29.50 -24.35 9.79
C PHE A 471 29.13 -23.96 11.22
N LEU A 472 29.22 -24.95 12.13
CA LEU A 472 28.91 -24.78 13.55
C LEU A 472 30.05 -25.37 14.39
N PRO A 473 30.30 -24.82 15.60
CA PRO A 473 31.33 -25.38 16.49
C PRO A 473 31.12 -26.85 16.78
N ALA A 474 32.17 -27.64 16.67
CA ALA A 474 32.10 -29.08 16.92
C ALA A 474 31.58 -29.43 18.32
N GLN A 475 32.02 -28.65 19.33
CA GLN A 475 31.52 -28.77 20.70
C GLN A 475 30.01 -28.48 20.81
N TYR A 476 29.52 -27.49 20.07
CA TYR A 476 28.10 -27.17 20.05
C TYR A 476 27.27 -28.34 19.52
N LEU A 477 27.68 -28.96 18.41
CA LEU A 477 26.99 -30.11 17.81
C LEU A 477 27.06 -31.33 18.73
N ALA A 478 28.19 -31.58 19.39
CA ALA A 478 28.36 -32.68 20.32
C ALA A 478 27.44 -32.58 21.56
N HIS A 479 27.19 -31.39 22.06
CA HIS A 479 26.36 -31.16 23.24
C HIS A 479 24.88 -30.93 22.93
N ASN A 480 24.50 -30.74 21.63
CA ASN A 480 23.13 -30.44 21.19
C ASN A 480 22.63 -31.46 20.16
N ALA A 481 22.60 -32.75 20.53
CA ALA A 481 22.19 -33.85 19.64
C ALA A 481 20.78 -33.65 19.02
N LEU A 482 19.83 -33.05 19.76
CA LEU A 482 18.48 -32.74 19.23
C LEU A 482 18.55 -31.67 18.16
N MET A 483 19.42 -30.68 18.31
CA MET A 483 19.64 -29.64 17.29
C MET A 483 20.22 -30.23 16.01
N LEU A 484 21.16 -31.16 16.12
CA LEU A 484 21.71 -31.86 14.95
C LEU A 484 20.62 -32.65 14.22
N LEU A 485 19.75 -33.34 14.91
CA LEU A 485 18.61 -34.05 14.31
C LEU A 485 17.62 -33.10 13.63
N ASP A 486 17.37 -31.93 14.24
CA ASP A 486 16.52 -30.89 13.64
C ASP A 486 17.15 -30.31 12.37
N LEU A 487 18.47 -30.09 12.37
CA LEU A 487 19.22 -29.62 11.19
C LEU A 487 19.25 -30.67 10.06
N GLU A 488 19.42 -31.96 10.39
CA GLU A 488 19.33 -33.04 9.41
C GLU A 488 17.94 -33.15 8.80
N LYS A 489 16.91 -32.93 9.60
CA LYS A 489 15.54 -32.88 9.11
C LYS A 489 15.30 -31.66 8.23
N GLU A 490 15.88 -30.54 8.57
CA GLU A 490 15.83 -29.32 7.77
C GLU A 490 16.51 -29.50 6.41
N SER A 491 17.68 -30.17 6.38
CA SER A 491 18.37 -30.54 5.15
C SER A 491 17.46 -31.33 4.20
N ARG A 492 16.70 -32.30 4.71
CA ARG A 492 15.73 -33.08 3.91
C ARG A 492 14.61 -32.20 3.34
N TYR A 493 14.10 -31.20 4.09
CA TYR A 493 13.12 -30.26 3.57
C TYR A 493 13.67 -29.38 2.45
N TRP A 494 14.97 -29.05 2.50
CA TRP A 494 15.60 -28.28 1.42
C TRP A 494 15.72 -29.11 0.14
N GLU A 495 16.02 -30.40 0.25
CA GLU A 495 16.12 -31.31 -0.92
C GLU A 495 14.78 -31.46 -1.67
N GLU A 496 13.64 -31.17 -1.03
CA GLU A 496 12.33 -31.12 -1.70
C GLU A 496 12.18 -29.90 -2.63
N VAL A 497 13.07 -28.91 -2.54
CA VAL A 497 13.05 -27.70 -3.36
C VAL A 497 14.09 -27.80 -4.48
N PRO A 498 13.70 -27.62 -5.74
CA PRO A 498 14.65 -27.71 -6.86
C PRO A 498 15.87 -26.79 -6.68
N GLY A 499 17.06 -27.36 -6.71
CA GLY A 499 18.31 -26.63 -6.58
C GLY A 499 18.70 -26.22 -5.15
N TRP A 500 17.99 -26.68 -4.13
CA TRP A 500 18.37 -26.40 -2.75
C TRP A 500 19.07 -27.59 -2.09
N LYS A 501 20.10 -27.28 -1.32
CA LYS A 501 20.80 -28.27 -0.47
C LYS A 501 21.37 -27.56 0.74
N LEU A 502 21.21 -28.17 1.90
CA LEU A 502 21.85 -27.74 3.15
C LEU A 502 22.83 -28.81 3.61
N THR A 503 24.09 -28.44 3.77
CA THR A 503 25.16 -29.26 4.32
C THR A 503 25.54 -28.71 5.68
N ILE A 504 25.68 -29.56 6.69
CA ILE A 504 26.11 -29.18 8.04
C ILE A 504 27.53 -29.66 8.23
N CYS A 505 28.42 -28.74 8.61
CA CYS A 505 29.84 -29.03 8.88
C CYS A 505 30.20 -28.63 10.31
N ALA A 506 30.91 -29.52 10.99
CA ALA A 506 31.53 -29.21 12.27
C ALA A 506 32.82 -28.41 12.03
N GLU A 507 32.99 -27.32 12.73
CA GLU A 507 34.22 -26.51 12.69
C GLU A 507 34.87 -26.52 14.07
N ASN A 508 36.15 -26.79 14.12
CA ASN A 508 36.87 -26.67 15.37
C ASN A 508 37.11 -25.19 15.68
N GLU A 509 36.82 -24.78 16.90
CA GLU A 509 37.15 -23.41 17.30
C GLU A 509 38.68 -23.23 17.19
N PRO A 510 39.16 -22.07 16.67
CA PRO A 510 40.60 -21.81 16.49
C PRO A 510 41.33 -21.72 17.81
#